data_8ab67bebb46189e0a8a6d0cbc7d9bdec
#
_entry.id   8ab67bebb46189e0a8a6d0cbc7d9bdec
#
_cell.length_a   1.000
_cell.length_b   1.000
_cell.length_c   1.000
_cell.angle_alpha   90.00
_cell.angle_beta   90.00
_cell.angle_gamma   90.00
#
_symmetry.space_group_name_H-M   'P 1'
#
loop_
_entity.id
_entity.type
_entity.pdbx_description
1 polymer ?
#
loop_
_entity_poly.entity_id
_entity_poly.type
_entity_poly.pdbx_seq_one_letter_code
_entity_poly.pdbx_strand_id
1 'polypeptide(L)'
;MTIEYRQITIAERRRFSSAVEQGFGKHYTPTHDAFCLDNKLLSPDMTMCAFDDGEIVGTTGAYQFESAVPGGAIIKNAGITAVTVSATHRRRNILTNMMQRLLKQERDKGQVIASLWASESIIYGRFGYGVAIQHEAIKVDTTRAELKHMPAIPGRVRYVDIHEARQIFPAAWDAAVRYHVGIPKRSDDQWDRSMIESSSQSDWGQPWFVVYEEDGEPLGYAIYYLKELGIFAGQSSGLINADMVIYSNPASHAALWNHLL
;
A
#
# COMPACT_ATOMS: atom_id res chain seq x y z
N MET A 1 -6.65 14.26 34.36
CA MET A 1 -6.78 13.10 33.47
C MET A 1 -5.42 12.79 32.91
N THR A 2 -4.91 11.59 33.17
CA THR A 2 -3.57 11.16 32.73
C THR A 2 -3.76 10.23 31.55
N ILE A 3 -3.21 10.58 30.38
CA ILE A 3 -3.25 9.73 29.19
C ILE A 3 -2.24 8.59 29.38
N GLU A 4 -2.73 7.35 29.28
CA GLU A 4 -1.90 6.16 29.26
C GLU A 4 -1.43 5.87 27.82
N TYR A 5 -0.17 5.48 27.65
CA TYR A 5 0.41 5.09 26.36
C TYR A 5 0.90 3.65 26.41
N ARG A 6 0.27 2.77 25.66
CA ARG A 6 0.61 1.36 25.59
C ARG A 6 0.20 0.71 24.27
N GLN A 7 0.67 -0.49 24.06
CA GLN A 7 0.18 -1.40 23.02
C GLN A 7 -1.27 -1.82 23.36
N ILE A 8 -2.03 -2.19 22.33
CA ILE A 8 -3.32 -2.83 22.52
C ILE A 8 -3.14 -4.29 22.94
N THR A 9 -4.17 -4.87 23.54
CA THR A 9 -4.30 -6.31 23.70
C THR A 9 -5.03 -6.94 22.52
N ILE A 10 -5.00 -8.26 22.41
CA ILE A 10 -5.77 -8.99 21.37
C ILE A 10 -7.27 -8.66 21.49
N ALA A 11 -7.80 -8.59 22.72
CA ALA A 11 -9.21 -8.26 22.96
C ALA A 11 -9.59 -6.84 22.54
N GLU A 12 -8.63 -5.93 22.43
CA GLU A 12 -8.87 -4.52 22.04
C GLU A 12 -8.77 -4.27 20.53
N ARG A 13 -8.44 -5.28 19.71
CA ARG A 13 -8.26 -5.12 18.25
C ARG A 13 -9.47 -4.45 17.59
N ARG A 14 -10.69 -4.88 17.92
CA ARG A 14 -11.92 -4.31 17.36
C ARG A 14 -12.06 -2.83 17.71
N ARG A 15 -11.79 -2.47 18.98
CA ARG A 15 -11.82 -1.07 19.44
C ARG A 15 -10.76 -0.23 18.75
N PHE A 16 -9.56 -0.79 18.54
CA PHE A 16 -8.49 -0.17 17.78
C PHE A 16 -8.93 0.12 16.33
N SER A 17 -9.47 -0.87 15.62
CA SER A 17 -9.95 -0.69 14.25
C SER A 17 -11.06 0.37 14.16
N SER A 18 -12.01 0.34 15.10
CA SER A 18 -13.06 1.36 15.20
C SER A 18 -12.49 2.77 15.43
N ALA A 19 -11.50 2.91 16.30
CA ALA A 19 -10.83 4.18 16.57
C ALA A 19 -10.04 4.70 15.35
N VAL A 20 -9.40 3.80 14.59
CA VAL A 20 -8.72 4.14 13.33
C VAL A 20 -9.73 4.68 12.30
N GLU A 21 -10.81 3.96 12.03
CA GLU A 21 -11.85 4.38 11.08
C GLU A 21 -12.46 5.74 11.48
N GLN A 22 -12.81 5.89 12.75
CA GLN A 22 -13.34 7.14 13.27
C GLN A 22 -12.34 8.31 13.10
N GLY A 23 -11.06 8.05 13.31
CA GLY A 23 -10.00 9.04 13.15
C GLY A 23 -9.83 9.53 11.71
N PHE A 24 -10.15 8.67 10.74
CA PHE A 24 -10.20 8.99 9.31
C PHE A 24 -11.59 9.46 8.82
N GLY A 25 -12.53 9.73 9.75
CA GLY A 25 -13.86 10.25 9.42
C GLY A 25 -14.80 9.22 8.82
N LYS A 26 -14.52 7.93 9.01
CA LYS A 26 -15.34 6.82 8.54
C LYS A 26 -16.11 6.19 9.68
N HIS A 27 -17.24 5.57 9.35
CA HIS A 27 -17.97 4.73 10.29
C HIS A 27 -17.44 3.30 10.22
N TYR A 28 -17.19 2.73 11.39
CA TYR A 28 -16.83 1.32 11.48
C TYR A 28 -17.99 0.44 11.01
N THR A 29 -17.70 -0.54 10.16
CA THR A 29 -18.68 -1.54 9.70
C THR A 29 -18.18 -2.95 10.02
N PRO A 30 -19.09 -3.92 10.29
CA PRO A 30 -18.71 -5.31 10.57
C PRO A 30 -17.93 -6.00 9.42
N THR A 31 -18.07 -5.53 8.19
CA THR A 31 -17.27 -6.01 7.05
C THR A 31 -15.78 -5.70 7.22
N HIS A 32 -15.45 -4.66 7.99
CA HIS A 32 -14.08 -4.38 8.40
C HIS A 32 -13.56 -5.37 9.45
N ASP A 33 -14.43 -6.09 10.16
CA ASP A 33 -14.01 -7.08 11.16
C ASP A 33 -13.20 -8.21 10.55
N ALA A 34 -13.67 -8.80 9.47
CA ALA A 34 -12.94 -9.85 8.76
C ALA A 34 -11.57 -9.35 8.29
N PHE A 35 -11.52 -8.09 7.88
CA PHE A 35 -10.32 -7.43 7.38
C PHE A 35 -9.32 -7.04 8.50
N CYS A 36 -9.83 -6.65 9.68
CA CYS A 36 -9.01 -6.13 10.78
C CYS A 36 -8.72 -7.16 11.87
N LEU A 37 -9.61 -8.13 12.09
CA LEU A 37 -9.47 -9.11 13.18
C LEU A 37 -8.64 -10.33 12.76
N ASP A 38 -8.78 -10.79 11.51
CA ASP A 38 -7.92 -11.83 10.94
C ASP A 38 -6.58 -11.29 10.44
N ASN A 39 -6.41 -9.97 10.50
CA ASN A 39 -5.24 -9.32 9.93
C ASN A 39 -4.02 -9.52 10.83
N LYS A 40 -3.22 -10.54 10.51
CA LYS A 40 -1.92 -10.82 11.14
C LYS A 40 -0.88 -9.72 10.84
N LEU A 41 -1.18 -8.80 9.93
CA LEU A 41 -0.22 -7.77 9.47
C LEU A 41 0.15 -6.78 10.56
N LEU A 42 -0.78 -6.46 11.48
CA LEU A 42 -0.54 -5.53 12.58
C LEU A 42 -0.88 -6.23 13.92
N SER A 43 0.09 -6.93 14.47
CA SER A 43 -0.05 -7.55 15.80
C SER A 43 -0.06 -6.50 16.92
N PRO A 44 -0.61 -6.80 18.10
CA PRO A 44 -0.65 -5.86 19.23
C PRO A 44 0.68 -5.21 19.55
N ASP A 45 1.77 -5.96 19.54
CA ASP A 45 3.13 -5.50 19.81
C ASP A 45 3.70 -4.54 18.74
N MET A 46 3.02 -4.41 17.60
CA MET A 46 3.33 -3.44 16.55
C MET A 46 2.56 -2.12 16.72
N THR A 47 1.80 -1.95 17.81
CA THR A 47 0.98 -0.77 18.04
C THR A 47 1.51 0.09 19.18
N MET A 48 1.10 1.36 19.19
CA MET A 48 1.26 2.29 20.31
C MET A 48 0.05 3.21 20.34
N CYS A 49 -0.77 3.07 21.37
CA CYS A 49 -2.03 3.77 21.49
C CYS A 49 -2.09 4.65 22.71
N ALA A 50 -2.92 5.69 22.66
CA ALA A 50 -3.24 6.55 23.78
C ALA A 50 -4.63 6.21 24.31
N PHE A 51 -4.73 6.07 25.63
CA PHE A 51 -5.96 5.73 26.34
C PHE A 51 -6.31 6.85 27.33
N ASP A 52 -7.59 7.24 27.40
CA ASP A 52 -8.15 8.11 28.42
C ASP A 52 -9.33 7.37 29.07
N ASP A 53 -9.24 7.09 30.37
CA ASP A 53 -10.20 6.27 31.13
C ASP A 53 -10.51 4.90 30.45
N GLY A 54 -9.47 4.26 29.89
CA GLY A 54 -9.60 2.98 29.21
C GLY A 54 -10.14 3.06 27.77
N GLU A 55 -10.56 4.23 27.29
CA GLU A 55 -10.98 4.42 25.89
C GLU A 55 -9.80 4.79 24.99
N ILE A 56 -9.75 4.23 23.77
CA ILE A 56 -8.71 4.55 22.78
C ILE A 56 -8.98 5.91 22.18
N VAL A 57 -8.12 6.89 22.49
CA VAL A 57 -8.22 8.27 22.01
C VAL A 57 -7.14 8.64 21.00
N GLY A 58 -6.19 7.74 20.78
CA GLY A 58 -5.18 7.86 19.73
C GLY A 58 -4.62 6.50 19.34
N THR A 59 -4.33 6.34 18.06
CA THR A 59 -3.81 5.09 17.48
C THR A 59 -2.55 5.34 16.67
N THR A 60 -1.62 4.41 16.70
CA THR A 60 -0.52 4.27 15.75
C THR A 60 -0.11 2.80 15.65
N GLY A 61 0.51 2.42 14.53
CA GLY A 61 1.12 1.11 14.36
C GLY A 61 2.26 1.15 13.37
N ALA A 62 3.03 0.07 13.29
CA ALA A 62 4.15 -0.06 12.38
C ALA A 62 4.22 -1.47 11.78
N TYR A 63 4.04 -1.59 10.49
CA TYR A 63 4.35 -2.83 9.76
C TYR A 63 5.85 -3.08 9.76
N GLN A 64 6.22 -4.34 9.81
CA GLN A 64 7.61 -4.77 9.71
C GLN A 64 7.94 -5.04 8.24
N PHE A 65 8.58 -4.10 7.59
CA PHE A 65 8.99 -4.22 6.20
C PHE A 65 10.49 -4.47 6.05
N GLU A 66 10.86 -5.02 4.90
CA GLU A 66 12.18 -4.96 4.30
C GLU A 66 12.07 -4.18 2.99
N SER A 67 12.82 -3.08 2.86
CA SER A 67 12.72 -2.19 1.70
C SER A 67 14.06 -2.01 1.01
N ALA A 68 14.01 -1.91 -0.32
CA ALA A 68 15.20 -1.57 -1.11
C ALA A 68 15.58 -0.10 -0.90
N VAL A 69 16.88 0.14 -0.76
CA VAL A 69 17.46 1.49 -0.70
C VAL A 69 18.38 1.72 -1.90
N PRO A 70 18.81 2.97 -2.19
CA PRO A 70 19.76 3.25 -3.25
C PRO A 70 20.99 2.33 -3.16
N GLY A 71 21.37 1.74 -4.30
CA GLY A 71 22.42 0.72 -4.37
C GLY A 71 21.92 -0.72 -4.24
N GLY A 72 20.59 -0.94 -4.09
CA GLY A 72 19.96 -2.27 -4.12
C GLY A 72 20.05 -3.06 -2.81
N ALA A 73 20.59 -2.47 -1.74
CA ALA A 73 20.57 -3.11 -0.41
C ALA A 73 19.14 -3.17 0.13
N ILE A 74 18.83 -4.25 0.84
CA ILE A 74 17.54 -4.44 1.52
C ILE A 74 17.76 -4.17 3.01
N ILE A 75 16.97 -3.26 3.58
CA ILE A 75 17.06 -2.90 5.00
C ILE A 75 15.69 -3.00 5.68
N LYS A 76 15.72 -3.17 7.01
CA LYS A 76 14.51 -3.16 7.83
C LYS A 76 13.89 -1.77 7.87
N ASN A 77 12.59 -1.70 7.63
CA ASN A 77 11.81 -0.46 7.52
C ASN A 77 10.51 -0.57 8.31
N ALA A 78 10.31 0.31 9.28
CA ALA A 78 9.05 0.43 9.99
C ALA A 78 8.02 1.19 9.13
N GLY A 79 7.03 0.49 8.59
CA GLY A 79 5.93 1.08 7.82
C GLY A 79 4.87 1.67 8.73
N ILE A 80 4.99 2.94 9.10
CA ILE A 80 4.08 3.59 10.05
C ILE A 80 2.68 3.73 9.45
N THR A 81 1.68 3.34 10.22
CA THR A 81 0.28 3.29 9.79
C THR A 81 -0.69 3.61 10.94
N ALA A 82 -1.97 3.70 10.62
CA ALA A 82 -3.07 3.87 11.57
C ALA A 82 -2.88 5.07 12.52
N VAL A 83 -2.29 6.15 12.04
CA VAL A 83 -1.97 7.33 12.86
C VAL A 83 -3.19 8.23 12.98
N THR A 84 -3.85 8.17 14.14
CA THR A 84 -5.03 9.02 14.41
C THR A 84 -5.01 9.59 15.82
N VAL A 85 -5.74 10.68 16.04
CA VAL A 85 -6.09 11.21 17.36
C VAL A 85 -7.53 11.68 17.29
N SER A 86 -8.35 11.21 18.24
CA SER A 86 -9.75 11.61 18.38
C SER A 86 -9.90 13.13 18.36
N ALA A 87 -10.90 13.64 17.64
CA ALA A 87 -11.15 15.08 17.51
C ALA A 87 -11.29 15.80 18.86
N THR A 88 -11.86 15.11 19.86
CA THR A 88 -12.04 15.59 21.24
C THR A 88 -10.72 15.69 22.04
N HIS A 89 -9.64 15.07 21.55
CA HIS A 89 -8.36 14.97 22.26
C HIS A 89 -7.19 15.61 21.51
N ARG A 90 -7.46 16.35 20.44
CA ARG A 90 -6.44 17.08 19.66
C ARG A 90 -5.77 18.16 20.50
N ARG A 91 -4.55 18.58 20.09
CA ARG A 91 -3.74 19.64 20.71
C ARG A 91 -3.31 19.36 22.17
N ARG A 92 -3.30 18.09 22.58
CA ARG A 92 -2.86 17.61 23.90
C ARG A 92 -1.53 16.83 23.83
N ASN A 93 -0.72 17.03 22.80
CA ASN A 93 0.55 16.32 22.53
C ASN A 93 0.45 14.80 22.41
N ILE A 94 -0.75 14.24 22.22
CA ILE A 94 -0.98 12.80 22.15
C ILE A 94 -0.22 12.21 20.97
N LEU A 95 -0.35 12.77 19.76
CA LEU A 95 0.40 12.33 18.58
C LEU A 95 1.90 12.30 18.82
N THR A 96 2.45 13.35 19.40
CA THR A 96 3.90 13.46 19.67
C THR A 96 4.36 12.33 20.57
N ASN A 97 3.64 12.08 21.66
CA ASN A 97 3.98 11.01 22.59
C ASN A 97 3.89 9.62 21.97
N MET A 98 2.83 9.34 21.19
CA MET A 98 2.68 8.06 20.51
C MET A 98 3.80 7.82 19.51
N MET A 99 4.07 8.80 18.62
CA MET A 99 5.09 8.68 17.57
C MET A 99 6.50 8.47 18.17
N GLN A 100 6.86 9.25 19.19
CA GLN A 100 8.18 9.10 19.85
C GLN A 100 8.35 7.71 20.48
N ARG A 101 7.30 7.20 21.14
CA ARG A 101 7.30 5.88 21.76
C ARG A 101 7.34 4.77 20.71
N LEU A 102 6.52 4.88 19.65
CA LEU A 102 6.51 3.91 18.56
C LEU A 102 7.86 3.86 17.84
N LEU A 103 8.42 5.01 17.46
CA LEU A 103 9.73 5.07 16.78
C LEU A 103 10.86 4.50 17.65
N LYS A 104 10.80 4.74 18.97
CA LYS A 104 11.75 4.13 19.89
C LYS A 104 11.55 2.60 19.94
N GLN A 105 10.31 2.13 20.06
CA GLN A 105 9.97 0.71 20.06
C GLN A 105 10.48 0.01 18.79
N GLU A 106 10.26 0.62 17.62
CA GLU A 106 10.68 0.04 16.34
C GLU A 106 12.20 0.03 16.18
N ARG A 107 12.87 1.09 16.61
CA ARG A 107 14.34 1.11 16.67
C ARG A 107 14.90 0.01 17.60
N ASP A 108 14.29 -0.20 18.75
CA ASP A 108 14.71 -1.23 19.70
C ASP A 108 14.49 -2.65 19.13
N LYS A 109 13.54 -2.84 18.18
CA LYS A 109 13.34 -4.04 17.37
C LYS A 109 14.31 -4.16 16.18
N GLY A 110 15.21 -3.19 15.99
CA GLY A 110 16.23 -3.19 14.95
C GLY A 110 15.76 -2.63 13.60
N GLN A 111 14.65 -1.87 13.57
CA GLN A 111 14.28 -1.11 12.38
C GLN A 111 15.28 0.03 12.15
N VAL A 112 15.75 0.17 10.91
CA VAL A 112 16.81 1.11 10.52
C VAL A 112 16.23 2.44 10.08
N ILE A 113 15.12 2.38 9.33
CA ILE A 113 14.36 3.53 8.87
C ILE A 113 12.89 3.37 9.22
N ALA A 114 12.14 4.47 9.14
CA ALA A 114 10.69 4.47 9.18
C ALA A 114 10.13 5.20 7.96
N SER A 115 9.10 4.64 7.35
CA SER A 115 8.39 5.23 6.23
C SER A 115 6.90 5.31 6.51
N LEU A 116 6.21 6.22 5.85
CA LEU A 116 4.76 6.34 5.92
C LEU A 116 4.20 6.94 4.64
N TRP A 117 2.92 6.69 4.41
CA TRP A 117 2.13 7.42 3.43
C TRP A 117 1.40 8.56 4.14
N ALA A 118 1.77 9.80 3.80
CA ALA A 118 1.27 10.96 4.51
C ALA A 118 -0.10 11.41 4.01
N SER A 119 -1.13 11.34 4.86
CA SER A 119 -2.40 12.07 4.63
C SER A 119 -2.19 13.58 4.80
N GLU A 120 -1.32 13.96 5.75
CA GLU A 120 -0.97 15.34 6.09
C GLU A 120 0.55 15.45 6.26
N SER A 121 1.27 15.73 5.19
CA SER A 121 2.75 15.69 5.15
C SER A 121 3.41 16.65 6.15
N ILE A 122 2.82 17.82 6.40
CA ILE A 122 3.37 18.87 7.26
C ILE A 122 3.58 18.45 8.72
N ILE A 123 2.85 17.45 9.20
CA ILE A 123 2.95 17.02 10.60
C ILE A 123 4.15 16.11 10.90
N TYR A 124 4.73 15.47 9.88
CA TYR A 124 5.74 14.43 10.09
C TYR A 124 7.19 14.94 10.10
N GLY A 125 7.47 16.11 9.55
CA GLY A 125 8.82 16.70 9.55
C GLY A 125 9.41 16.84 10.96
N ARG A 126 8.60 17.14 11.98
CA ARG A 126 9.03 17.23 13.39
C ARG A 126 9.48 15.90 14.01
N PHE A 127 9.18 14.78 13.36
CA PHE A 127 9.62 13.44 13.77
C PHE A 127 10.80 12.92 12.94
N GLY A 128 11.40 13.76 12.08
CA GLY A 128 12.54 13.41 11.24
C GLY A 128 12.18 12.84 9.86
N TYR A 129 10.91 12.87 9.47
CA TYR A 129 10.52 12.45 8.12
C TYR A 129 10.79 13.54 7.09
N GLY A 130 11.28 13.12 5.94
CA GLY A 130 11.39 13.94 4.73
C GLY A 130 10.59 13.33 3.58
N VAL A 131 10.36 14.10 2.54
CA VAL A 131 9.74 13.58 1.31
C VAL A 131 10.73 12.66 0.62
N ALA A 132 10.41 11.39 0.52
CA ALA A 132 11.23 10.37 -0.12
C ALA A 132 10.78 10.11 -1.57
N ILE A 133 9.48 10.09 -1.82
CA ILE A 133 8.88 9.81 -3.14
C ILE A 133 7.75 10.81 -3.35
N GLN A 134 7.66 11.36 -4.55
CA GLN A 134 6.51 12.10 -5.02
C GLN A 134 5.68 11.21 -5.94
N HIS A 135 4.38 11.34 -5.84
CA HIS A 135 3.40 10.58 -6.60
C HIS A 135 2.61 11.53 -7.50
N GLU A 136 2.49 11.16 -8.76
CA GLU A 136 1.72 11.94 -9.73
C GLU A 136 0.71 11.03 -10.42
N ALA A 137 -0.50 11.55 -10.65
CA ALA A 137 -1.48 10.92 -11.51
C ALA A 137 -1.31 11.45 -12.94
N ILE A 138 -1.04 10.55 -13.88
CA ILE A 138 -0.86 10.89 -15.29
C ILE A 138 -2.11 10.46 -16.05
N LYS A 139 -2.68 11.37 -16.87
CA LYS A 139 -3.76 11.07 -17.78
C LYS A 139 -3.24 11.13 -19.21
N VAL A 140 -3.39 10.04 -19.94
CA VAL A 140 -2.93 9.88 -21.31
C VAL A 140 -4.14 9.67 -22.24
N ASP A 141 -4.18 10.38 -23.37
CA ASP A 141 -5.11 10.10 -24.45
C ASP A 141 -4.49 9.02 -25.36
N THR A 142 -5.02 7.79 -25.27
CA THR A 142 -4.45 6.63 -25.97
C THR A 142 -4.57 6.72 -27.48
N THR A 143 -5.48 7.55 -28.02
CA THR A 143 -5.59 7.78 -29.48
C THR A 143 -4.37 8.52 -30.04
N ARG A 144 -3.56 9.12 -29.17
CA ARG A 144 -2.39 9.91 -29.50
C ARG A 144 -1.14 9.47 -28.76
N ALA A 145 -1.22 8.32 -28.09
CA ALA A 145 -0.13 7.76 -27.29
C ALA A 145 0.65 6.73 -28.12
N GLU A 146 1.95 6.88 -28.13
CA GLU A 146 2.88 5.95 -28.76
C GLU A 146 4.15 5.88 -27.91
N LEU A 147 4.67 4.66 -27.72
CA LEU A 147 5.95 4.48 -27.06
C LEU A 147 7.07 4.94 -27.99
N LYS A 148 7.77 6.00 -27.61
CA LYS A 148 8.82 6.62 -28.43
C LYS A 148 9.98 5.67 -28.74
N HIS A 149 10.29 4.77 -27.82
CA HIS A 149 11.34 3.76 -27.96
C HIS A 149 10.82 2.42 -27.49
N MET A 150 10.76 1.46 -28.40
CA MET A 150 10.33 0.11 -28.13
C MET A 150 11.56 -0.79 -28.07
N PRO A 151 11.97 -1.30 -26.91
CA PRO A 151 13.02 -2.34 -26.85
C PRO A 151 12.52 -3.64 -27.49
N ALA A 152 13.43 -4.55 -27.75
CA ALA A 152 13.03 -5.92 -28.07
C ALA A 152 12.23 -6.51 -26.90
N ILE A 153 11.09 -7.12 -27.22
CA ILE A 153 10.20 -7.77 -26.27
C ILE A 153 10.22 -9.28 -26.56
N PRO A 154 11.13 -10.04 -25.96
CA PRO A 154 11.24 -11.48 -26.20
C PRO A 154 10.13 -12.28 -25.56
N GLY A 155 9.51 -11.73 -24.52
CA GLY A 155 8.41 -12.35 -23.79
C GLY A 155 7.01 -11.96 -24.29
N ARG A 156 6.01 -12.30 -23.49
CA ARG A 156 4.60 -12.00 -23.81
C ARG A 156 3.84 -11.51 -22.59
N VAL A 157 2.82 -10.69 -22.83
CA VAL A 157 1.81 -10.34 -21.85
C VAL A 157 0.63 -11.31 -21.99
N ARG A 158 0.13 -11.83 -20.87
CA ARG A 158 -1.08 -12.64 -20.84
C ARG A 158 -1.99 -12.29 -19.66
N TYR A 159 -3.26 -12.54 -19.81
CA TYR A 159 -4.23 -12.44 -18.74
C TYR A 159 -4.06 -13.59 -17.74
N VAL A 160 -4.35 -13.30 -16.48
CA VAL A 160 -4.43 -14.27 -15.38
C VAL A 160 -5.67 -13.98 -14.54
N ASP A 161 -6.23 -14.99 -13.90
CA ASP A 161 -7.25 -14.76 -12.88
C ASP A 161 -6.63 -14.38 -11.54
N ILE A 162 -7.45 -14.02 -10.57
CA ILE A 162 -6.98 -13.58 -9.25
C ILE A 162 -6.23 -14.68 -8.49
N HIS A 163 -6.60 -15.95 -8.67
CA HIS A 163 -5.95 -17.07 -8.00
C HIS A 163 -4.55 -17.32 -8.58
N GLU A 164 -4.46 -17.28 -9.90
CA GLU A 164 -3.17 -17.38 -10.60
C GLU A 164 -2.29 -16.15 -10.34
N ALA A 165 -2.87 -14.94 -10.34
CA ALA A 165 -2.16 -13.70 -9.99
C ALA A 165 -1.54 -13.79 -8.59
N ARG A 166 -2.28 -14.33 -7.60
CA ARG A 166 -1.76 -14.52 -6.23
C ARG A 166 -0.55 -15.46 -6.19
N GLN A 167 -0.48 -16.43 -7.08
CA GLN A 167 0.65 -17.37 -7.15
C GLN A 167 1.88 -16.78 -7.86
N ILE A 168 1.65 -15.98 -8.89
CA ILE A 168 2.72 -15.50 -9.81
C ILE A 168 3.27 -14.13 -9.41
N PHE A 169 2.42 -13.19 -9.01
CA PHE A 169 2.83 -11.80 -8.74
C PHE A 169 3.88 -11.64 -7.65
N PRO A 170 3.93 -12.49 -6.59
CA PRO A 170 5.02 -12.43 -5.62
C PRO A 170 6.40 -12.56 -6.25
N ALA A 171 6.60 -13.48 -7.17
CA ALA A 171 7.89 -13.69 -7.86
C ALA A 171 8.26 -12.47 -8.72
N ALA A 172 7.31 -11.94 -9.51
CA ALA A 172 7.53 -10.74 -10.31
C ALA A 172 7.84 -9.50 -9.46
N TRP A 173 7.16 -9.36 -8.30
CA TRP A 173 7.44 -8.31 -7.33
C TRP A 173 8.83 -8.41 -6.74
N ASP A 174 9.24 -9.60 -6.29
CA ASP A 174 10.56 -9.82 -5.69
C ASP A 174 11.68 -9.59 -6.71
N ALA A 175 11.47 -9.95 -7.98
CA ALA A 175 12.39 -9.61 -9.06
C ALA A 175 12.52 -8.08 -9.24
N ALA A 176 11.43 -7.33 -9.08
CA ALA A 176 11.40 -5.88 -9.25
C ALA A 176 11.93 -5.09 -8.05
N VAL A 177 11.75 -5.59 -6.81
CA VAL A 177 12.08 -4.86 -5.56
C VAL A 177 13.48 -4.26 -5.57
N ARG A 178 14.47 -4.98 -6.08
CA ARG A 178 15.87 -4.52 -6.10
C ARG A 178 16.13 -3.34 -7.04
N TYR A 179 15.26 -3.16 -8.03
CA TYR A 179 15.37 -2.09 -9.03
C TYR A 179 14.52 -0.87 -8.70
N HIS A 180 13.58 -1.01 -7.74
CA HIS A 180 12.66 0.04 -7.35
C HIS A 180 12.91 0.47 -5.90
N VAL A 181 13.66 1.55 -5.72
CA VAL A 181 13.95 2.11 -4.40
C VAL A 181 12.66 2.48 -3.66
N GLY A 182 12.57 2.08 -2.41
CA GLY A 182 11.43 2.38 -1.53
C GLY A 182 10.31 1.34 -1.56
N ILE A 183 10.29 0.43 -2.54
CA ILE A 183 9.30 -0.66 -2.55
C ILE A 183 9.66 -1.68 -1.46
N PRO A 184 8.71 -2.03 -0.56
CA PRO A 184 8.95 -3.07 0.44
C PRO A 184 8.74 -4.47 -0.15
N LYS A 185 9.47 -5.46 0.36
CA LYS A 185 9.07 -6.86 0.20
C LYS A 185 7.71 -7.09 0.84
N ARG A 186 6.93 -8.01 0.32
CA ARG A 186 5.62 -8.37 0.82
C ARG A 186 5.61 -9.77 1.41
N SER A 187 4.99 -9.93 2.58
CA SER A 187 4.66 -11.24 3.15
C SER A 187 3.42 -11.84 2.47
N ASP A 188 3.18 -13.14 2.70
CA ASP A 188 1.96 -13.80 2.20
C ASP A 188 0.68 -13.11 2.69
N ASP A 189 0.61 -12.75 3.97
CA ASP A 189 -0.55 -12.02 4.51
C ASP A 189 -0.75 -10.65 3.83
N GLN A 190 0.32 -9.96 3.43
CA GLN A 190 0.24 -8.71 2.66
C GLN A 190 -0.25 -8.94 1.23
N TRP A 191 0.18 -10.04 0.61
CA TRP A 191 -0.32 -10.45 -0.70
C TRP A 191 -1.80 -10.80 -0.67
N ASP A 192 -2.24 -11.60 0.31
CA ASP A 192 -3.65 -11.96 0.47
C ASP A 192 -4.51 -10.71 0.65
N ARG A 193 -4.06 -9.77 1.47
CA ARG A 193 -4.71 -8.47 1.63
C ARG A 193 -4.78 -7.68 0.33
N SER A 194 -3.66 -7.58 -0.41
CA SER A 194 -3.61 -6.86 -1.68
C SER A 194 -4.59 -7.43 -2.70
N MET A 195 -4.73 -8.76 -2.77
CA MET A 195 -5.70 -9.41 -3.67
C MET A 195 -7.14 -9.12 -3.26
N ILE A 196 -7.45 -9.15 -1.95
CA ILE A 196 -8.78 -8.79 -1.43
C ILE A 196 -9.10 -7.32 -1.74
N GLU A 197 -8.18 -6.40 -1.50
CA GLU A 197 -8.35 -4.98 -1.81
C GLU A 197 -8.56 -4.75 -3.31
N SER A 198 -7.78 -5.41 -4.16
CA SER A 198 -7.93 -5.33 -5.62
C SER A 198 -9.25 -5.92 -6.12
N SER A 199 -9.76 -6.98 -5.47
CA SER A 199 -11.04 -7.62 -5.83
C SER A 199 -12.25 -6.89 -5.24
N SER A 200 -12.06 -5.97 -4.31
CA SER A 200 -13.16 -5.22 -3.72
C SER A 200 -13.81 -4.33 -4.78
N GLN A 201 -15.14 -4.25 -4.73
CA GLN A 201 -15.92 -3.47 -5.69
C GLN A 201 -15.50 -2.00 -5.62
N SER A 202 -14.90 -1.51 -6.69
CA SER A 202 -14.55 -0.11 -6.86
C SER A 202 -15.53 0.58 -7.80
N ASP A 203 -15.54 1.91 -7.84
CA ASP A 203 -16.28 2.68 -8.85
C ASP A 203 -15.82 2.39 -10.29
N TRP A 204 -14.71 1.66 -10.45
CA TRP A 204 -14.13 1.24 -11.71
C TRP A 204 -14.50 -0.18 -12.13
N GLY A 205 -15.28 -0.93 -11.31
CA GLY A 205 -15.67 -2.31 -11.57
C GLY A 205 -14.63 -3.34 -11.11
N GLN A 206 -14.55 -4.47 -11.82
CA GLN A 206 -13.61 -5.54 -11.50
C GLN A 206 -12.22 -5.28 -12.09
N PRO A 207 -11.15 -5.66 -11.37
CA PRO A 207 -9.79 -5.53 -11.88
C PRO A 207 -9.48 -6.55 -12.97
N TRP A 208 -8.59 -6.15 -13.86
CA TRP A 208 -7.91 -7.02 -14.79
C TRP A 208 -6.49 -7.25 -14.32
N PHE A 209 -6.02 -8.49 -14.43
CA PHE A 209 -4.68 -8.90 -14.06
C PHE A 209 -3.95 -9.41 -15.28
N VAL A 210 -2.77 -8.89 -15.53
CA VAL A 210 -1.88 -9.36 -16.58
C VAL A 210 -0.47 -9.58 -16.05
N VAL A 211 0.22 -10.56 -16.59
CA VAL A 211 1.62 -10.85 -16.31
C VAL A 211 2.43 -10.77 -17.59
N TYR A 212 3.63 -10.22 -17.51
CA TYR A 212 4.66 -10.35 -18.53
C TYR A 212 5.62 -11.46 -18.14
N GLU A 213 5.79 -12.42 -19.03
CA GLU A 213 6.67 -13.59 -18.88
C GLU A 213 7.68 -13.64 -19.98
N GLU A 214 8.90 -14.01 -19.63
CA GLU A 214 9.99 -14.29 -20.54
C GLU A 214 10.63 -15.63 -20.14
N ASP A 215 10.70 -16.59 -21.07
CA ASP A 215 11.18 -17.96 -20.82
C ASP A 215 10.49 -18.68 -19.64
N GLY A 216 9.22 -18.35 -19.39
CA GLY A 216 8.43 -18.89 -18.29
C GLY A 216 8.60 -18.16 -16.95
N GLU A 217 9.51 -17.19 -16.87
CA GLU A 217 9.74 -16.40 -15.66
C GLU A 217 8.87 -15.14 -15.64
N PRO A 218 8.13 -14.84 -14.55
CA PRO A 218 7.33 -13.63 -14.42
C PRO A 218 8.23 -12.44 -14.10
N LEU A 219 8.40 -11.53 -15.04
CA LEU A 219 9.27 -10.35 -14.93
C LEU A 219 8.53 -9.03 -14.78
N GLY A 220 7.20 -9.08 -14.71
CA GLY A 220 6.38 -7.92 -14.47
C GLY A 220 4.90 -8.24 -14.51
N TYR A 221 4.07 -7.35 -13.95
CA TYR A 221 2.62 -7.48 -14.00
C TYR A 221 1.93 -6.12 -13.95
N ALA A 222 0.66 -6.08 -14.38
CA ALA A 222 -0.19 -4.93 -14.16
C ALA A 222 -1.53 -5.35 -13.56
N ILE A 223 -2.08 -4.46 -12.71
CA ILE A 223 -3.46 -4.48 -12.22
C ILE A 223 -4.10 -3.20 -12.73
N TYR A 224 -5.19 -3.33 -13.45
CA TYR A 224 -5.90 -2.18 -13.99
C TYR A 224 -7.41 -2.41 -14.03
N TYR A 225 -8.14 -1.33 -14.14
CA TYR A 225 -9.59 -1.32 -14.22
C TYR A 225 -10.03 -0.68 -15.52
N LEU A 226 -11.15 -1.16 -16.07
CA LEU A 226 -11.79 -0.62 -17.26
C LEU A 226 -13.12 0.02 -16.88
N LYS A 227 -13.37 1.21 -17.36
CA LYS A 227 -14.65 1.88 -17.24
C LYS A 227 -15.14 2.29 -18.62
N GLU A 228 -16.20 1.65 -19.07
CA GLU A 228 -16.87 2.03 -20.30
C GLU A 228 -17.61 3.37 -20.10
N LEU A 229 -17.40 4.31 -21.01
CA LEU A 229 -18.10 5.61 -21.02
C LEU A 229 -19.26 5.63 -22.01
N GLY A 230 -19.41 4.57 -22.80
CA GLY A 230 -20.44 4.44 -23.84
C GLY A 230 -19.93 4.75 -25.25
N ILE A 231 -20.86 4.88 -26.18
CA ILE A 231 -20.55 5.15 -27.58
C ILE A 231 -20.76 6.64 -27.84
N PHE A 232 -19.70 7.32 -28.27
CA PHE A 232 -19.76 8.72 -28.69
C PHE A 232 -19.33 8.83 -30.16
N ALA A 233 -20.14 9.48 -30.98
CA ALA A 233 -19.91 9.63 -32.41
C ALA A 233 -19.63 8.30 -33.16
N GLY A 234 -20.25 7.21 -32.73
CA GLY A 234 -20.07 5.87 -33.32
C GLY A 234 -18.81 5.13 -32.89
N GLN A 235 -18.04 5.67 -31.95
CA GLN A 235 -16.87 5.03 -31.39
C GLN A 235 -17.11 4.69 -29.92
N SER A 236 -16.74 3.48 -29.53
CA SER A 236 -16.69 3.10 -28.12
C SER A 236 -15.60 3.90 -27.42
N SER A 237 -15.93 4.47 -26.26
CA SER A 237 -14.97 5.19 -25.44
C SER A 237 -14.93 4.60 -24.04
N GLY A 238 -13.76 4.59 -23.44
CA GLY A 238 -13.54 4.06 -22.11
C GLY A 238 -12.34 4.72 -21.43
N LEU A 239 -12.18 4.39 -20.17
CA LEU A 239 -11.03 4.78 -19.37
C LEU A 239 -10.34 3.53 -18.85
N ILE A 240 -9.01 3.56 -18.85
CA ILE A 240 -8.18 2.59 -18.16
C ILE A 240 -7.60 3.28 -16.91
N ASN A 241 -7.80 2.70 -15.75
CA ASN A 241 -7.09 3.08 -14.53
C ASN A 241 -6.01 2.03 -14.25
N ALA A 242 -4.76 2.33 -14.58
CA ALA A 242 -3.62 1.49 -14.23
C ALA A 242 -3.28 1.71 -12.75
N ASP A 243 -3.78 0.83 -11.88
CA ASP A 243 -3.60 0.89 -10.44
C ASP A 243 -2.18 0.49 -10.03
N MET A 244 -1.65 -0.55 -10.68
CA MET A 244 -0.30 -1.05 -10.41
C MET A 244 0.36 -1.55 -11.69
N VAL A 245 1.60 -1.09 -11.92
CA VAL A 245 2.45 -1.58 -13.02
C VAL A 245 3.83 -1.85 -12.43
N ILE A 246 4.20 -3.11 -12.33
CA ILE A 246 5.47 -3.58 -11.76
C ILE A 246 6.28 -4.25 -12.84
N TYR A 247 7.55 -3.93 -12.91
CA TYR A 247 8.47 -4.45 -13.91
C TYR A 247 9.89 -4.58 -13.37
N SER A 248 10.65 -5.52 -13.89
CA SER A 248 12.03 -5.78 -13.46
C SER A 248 13.09 -5.43 -14.51
N ASN A 249 12.66 -5.16 -15.76
CA ASN A 249 13.56 -4.79 -16.84
C ASN A 249 12.86 -3.89 -17.88
N PRO A 250 13.61 -3.27 -18.84
CA PRO A 250 13.04 -2.41 -19.87
C PRO A 250 12.02 -3.11 -20.79
N ALA A 251 12.20 -4.40 -21.06
CA ALA A 251 11.28 -5.16 -21.93
C ALA A 251 9.92 -5.34 -21.25
N SER A 252 9.91 -5.79 -19.98
CA SER A 252 8.67 -5.92 -19.21
C SER A 252 7.96 -4.58 -19.02
N HIS A 253 8.72 -3.50 -18.78
CA HIS A 253 8.17 -2.14 -18.71
C HIS A 253 7.46 -1.76 -20.01
N ALA A 254 8.14 -1.87 -21.16
CA ALA A 254 7.58 -1.51 -22.44
C ALA A 254 6.39 -2.39 -22.83
N ALA A 255 6.47 -3.70 -22.57
CA ALA A 255 5.39 -4.64 -22.89
C ALA A 255 4.11 -4.33 -22.13
N LEU A 256 4.21 -4.04 -20.82
CA LEU A 256 3.06 -3.71 -19.98
C LEU A 256 2.43 -2.39 -20.37
N TRP A 257 3.23 -1.34 -20.65
CA TRP A 257 2.69 -0.08 -21.13
C TRP A 257 2.10 -0.16 -22.52
N ASN A 258 2.72 -0.92 -23.43
CA ASN A 258 2.14 -1.16 -24.77
C ASN A 258 0.81 -1.94 -24.70
N HIS A 259 0.61 -2.75 -23.66
CA HIS A 259 -0.68 -3.42 -23.42
C HIS A 259 -1.76 -2.45 -22.90
N LEU A 260 -1.37 -1.43 -22.14
CA LEU A 260 -2.29 -0.47 -21.52
C LEU A 260 -2.64 0.71 -22.44
N LEU A 261 -1.78 1.04 -23.41
CA LEU A 261 -1.97 2.12 -24.39
C LEU A 261 -2.65 1.62 -25.65
#